data_ac4039ee2be738db46d7582827809aa8
#
_entry.id   ac4039ee2be738db46d7582827809aa8
#
_cell.length_a   1.000
_cell.length_b   1.000
_cell.length_c   1.000
_cell.angle_alpha   90.00
_cell.angle_beta   90.00
_cell.angle_gamma   90.00
#
_symmetry.space_group_name_H-M   'P 1'
#
loop_
_entity.id
_entity.type
_entity.pdbx_description
1 polymer ?
#
loop_
_entity_poly.entity_id
_entity_poly.type
_entity_poly.pdbx_seq_one_letter_code
_entity_poly.pdbx_strand_id
1 'polypeptide(L)'
;MKTVDQSILDTLAEYDSATVQNAGILVRGYIPADDDYTDSRVREYISPGDKPAVGYALTSTWTPISAGDDNGYARTDYFDSIAKANAPVIVVQQDIDNPANRGAIIGDGMAFQMAALGAVGALVEGNARDIPGIQQAGLPLWATGRVPGH
;
A
#
# COMPACT_ATOMS: atom_id res chain seq x y z
N MET A 1 -4.10 13.47 11.05
CA MET A 1 -5.15 12.88 10.17
C MET A 1 -6.45 12.82 10.96
N LYS A 2 -7.62 13.05 10.32
CA LYS A 2 -8.92 12.85 10.98
C LYS A 2 -9.27 11.37 10.89
N THR A 3 -9.39 10.69 12.02
CA THR A 3 -9.67 9.24 12.08
C THR A 3 -11.13 8.98 12.42
N VAL A 4 -11.65 7.85 11.98
CA VAL A 4 -12.93 7.30 12.43
C VAL A 4 -12.71 6.48 13.73
N ASP A 5 -13.79 6.11 14.40
CA ASP A 5 -13.72 5.20 15.54
C ASP A 5 -13.13 3.84 15.11
N GLN A 6 -12.30 3.25 15.97
CA GLN A 6 -11.67 1.95 15.70
C GLN A 6 -12.70 0.85 15.40
N SER A 7 -13.85 0.89 16.06
CA SER A 7 -14.94 -0.07 15.83
C SER A 7 -15.46 -0.09 14.38
N ILE A 8 -15.33 1.02 13.66
CA ILE A 8 -15.68 1.09 12.23
C ILE A 8 -14.66 0.30 11.40
N LEU A 9 -13.37 0.45 11.69
CA LEU A 9 -12.32 -0.32 11.01
C LEU A 9 -12.45 -1.82 11.31
N ASP A 10 -12.74 -2.16 12.56
CA ASP A 10 -12.96 -3.54 12.98
C ASP A 10 -14.18 -4.16 12.26
N THR A 11 -15.26 -3.38 12.12
CA THR A 11 -16.46 -3.81 11.37
C THR A 11 -16.14 -4.01 9.89
N LEU A 12 -15.39 -3.11 9.26
CA LEU A 12 -14.99 -3.24 7.85
C LEU A 12 -14.14 -4.50 7.62
N ALA A 13 -13.31 -4.89 8.59
CA ALA A 13 -12.48 -6.09 8.50
C ALA A 13 -13.27 -7.42 8.54
N GLU A 14 -14.57 -7.39 8.80
CA GLU A 14 -15.44 -8.58 8.73
C GLU A 14 -15.98 -8.85 7.31
N TYR A 15 -15.76 -7.93 6.36
CA TYR A 15 -16.31 -8.00 5.00
C TYR A 15 -15.22 -7.88 3.95
N ASP A 16 -15.34 -8.63 2.86
CA ASP A 16 -14.45 -8.50 1.71
C ASP A 16 -14.64 -7.15 0.96
N SER A 17 -13.63 -6.77 0.19
CA SER A 17 -13.61 -5.49 -0.53
C SER A 17 -14.79 -5.32 -1.51
N ALA A 18 -15.24 -6.40 -2.16
CA ALA A 18 -16.37 -6.34 -3.09
C ALA A 18 -17.68 -6.05 -2.36
N THR A 19 -17.87 -6.67 -1.19
CA THR A 19 -19.04 -6.42 -0.32
C THR A 19 -19.04 -4.96 0.16
N VAL A 20 -17.90 -4.45 0.61
CA VAL A 20 -17.77 -3.05 1.06
C VAL A 20 -18.01 -2.07 -0.10
N GLN A 21 -17.48 -2.35 -1.29
CA GLN A 21 -17.74 -1.54 -2.49
C GLN A 21 -19.22 -1.51 -2.83
N ASN A 22 -19.90 -2.67 -2.87
CA ASN A 22 -21.32 -2.75 -3.14
C ASN A 22 -22.16 -1.97 -2.11
N ALA A 23 -21.81 -2.05 -0.83
CA ALA A 23 -22.45 -1.25 0.21
C ALA A 23 -22.25 0.26 -0.04
N GLY A 24 -21.06 0.67 -0.44
CA GLY A 24 -20.76 2.05 -0.83
C GLY A 24 -21.62 2.53 -2.01
N ILE A 25 -21.84 1.70 -3.03
CA ILE A 25 -22.73 1.99 -4.15
C ILE A 25 -24.16 2.21 -3.67
N LEU A 26 -24.66 1.35 -2.79
CA LEU A 26 -26.02 1.49 -2.24
C LEU A 26 -26.20 2.79 -1.46
N VAL A 27 -25.19 3.17 -0.66
CA VAL A 27 -25.22 4.42 0.13
C VAL A 27 -25.17 5.65 -0.78
N ARG A 28 -24.36 5.63 -1.83
CA ARG A 28 -24.23 6.75 -2.77
C ARG A 28 -25.37 6.84 -3.76
N GLY A 29 -26.01 5.73 -4.09
CA GLY A 29 -27.06 5.63 -5.10
C GLY A 29 -26.58 5.62 -6.55
N TYR A 30 -25.26 5.48 -6.79
CA TYR A 30 -24.67 5.36 -8.12
C TYR A 30 -23.38 4.56 -8.10
N ILE A 31 -22.96 4.04 -9.25
CA ILE A 31 -21.69 3.36 -9.47
C ILE A 31 -20.67 4.41 -9.94
N PRO A 32 -19.58 4.67 -9.20
CA PRO A 32 -18.52 5.54 -9.68
C PRO A 32 -17.87 4.94 -10.93
N ALA A 33 -17.66 5.74 -11.95
CA ALA A 33 -17.09 5.26 -13.21
C ALA A 33 -15.57 5.12 -13.15
N ASP A 34 -14.89 5.95 -12.34
CA ASP A 34 -13.44 6.17 -12.48
C ASP A 34 -12.63 6.06 -11.18
N ASP A 35 -13.24 5.91 -9.98
CA ASP A 35 -12.56 6.23 -8.72
C ASP A 35 -12.49 5.09 -7.69
N ASP A 36 -13.23 4.00 -7.85
CA ASP A 36 -13.45 3.04 -6.75
C ASP A 36 -12.72 1.70 -6.93
N TYR A 37 -11.80 1.58 -7.87
CA TYR A 37 -11.15 0.29 -8.14
C TYR A 37 -9.71 0.47 -8.64
N THR A 38 -8.91 -0.55 -8.43
CA THR A 38 -7.62 -0.71 -9.11
C THR A 38 -7.85 -1.41 -10.45
N ASP A 39 -6.97 -1.18 -11.42
CA ASP A 39 -7.02 -1.93 -12.66
C ASP A 39 -6.53 -3.39 -12.51
N SER A 40 -6.71 -4.17 -13.54
CA SER A 40 -6.38 -5.60 -13.55
C SER A 40 -4.90 -5.93 -13.48
N ARG A 41 -3.99 -4.95 -13.52
CA ARG A 41 -2.55 -5.16 -13.35
C ARG A 41 -2.18 -5.43 -11.90
N VAL A 42 -2.92 -4.84 -10.95
CA VAL A 42 -2.67 -5.07 -9.53
C VAL A 42 -3.01 -6.51 -9.15
N ARG A 43 -2.06 -7.20 -8.54
CA ARG A 43 -2.18 -8.60 -8.11
C ARG A 43 -1.81 -8.73 -6.64
N GLU A 44 -2.47 -9.64 -5.96
CA GLU A 44 -2.06 -10.07 -4.63
C GLU A 44 -0.81 -10.94 -4.75
N TYR A 45 0.25 -10.55 -4.05
CA TYR A 45 1.49 -11.31 -3.91
C TYR A 45 1.62 -11.92 -2.51
N ILE A 46 1.05 -11.25 -1.51
CA ILE A 46 1.05 -11.71 -0.12
C ILE A 46 -0.34 -11.41 0.45
N SER A 47 -1.06 -12.47 0.81
CA SER A 47 -2.40 -12.36 1.38
C SER A 47 -2.37 -11.77 2.80
N PRO A 48 -3.37 -10.99 3.20
CA PRO A 48 -3.56 -10.58 4.59
C PRO A 48 -4.00 -11.73 5.52
N GLY A 49 -4.28 -12.93 4.98
CA GLY A 49 -4.80 -14.08 5.73
C GLY A 49 -6.33 -14.17 5.67
N ASP A 50 -6.94 -14.59 6.77
CA ASP A 50 -8.38 -14.86 6.82
C ASP A 50 -9.27 -13.60 6.83
N LYS A 51 -8.70 -12.45 7.19
CA LYS A 51 -9.42 -11.17 7.22
C LYS A 51 -8.78 -10.17 6.28
N PRO A 52 -9.56 -9.26 5.67
CA PRO A 52 -9.04 -8.17 4.87
C PRO A 52 -8.14 -7.24 5.68
N ALA A 53 -7.11 -6.69 5.05
CA ALA A 53 -6.38 -5.56 5.61
C ALA A 53 -7.23 -4.29 5.50
N VAL A 54 -7.41 -3.59 6.61
CA VAL A 54 -8.18 -2.34 6.67
C VAL A 54 -7.32 -1.25 7.30
N GLY A 55 -7.18 -0.12 6.62
CA GLY A 55 -6.38 0.99 7.11
C GLY A 55 -6.61 2.25 6.29
N TYR A 56 -6.05 3.36 6.76
CA TYR A 56 -6.08 4.61 6.03
C TYR A 56 -5.05 4.58 4.90
N ALA A 57 -5.40 5.10 3.74
CA ALA A 57 -4.45 5.23 2.63
C ALA A 57 -3.40 6.29 2.96
N LEU A 58 -2.13 5.90 2.96
CA LEU A 58 -0.98 6.79 3.01
C LEU A 58 -0.30 6.76 1.64
N THR A 59 -0.54 7.80 0.85
CA THR A 59 -0.14 7.84 -0.56
C THR A 59 1.24 8.45 -0.75
N SER A 60 2.01 7.92 -1.70
CA SER A 60 3.33 8.45 -2.08
C SER A 60 3.67 8.13 -3.54
N THR A 61 4.48 8.99 -4.14
CA THR A 61 5.05 8.77 -5.47
C THR A 61 6.54 8.46 -5.37
N TRP A 62 7.03 7.58 -6.24
CA TRP A 62 8.40 7.07 -6.21
C TRP A 62 9.03 7.18 -7.58
N THR A 63 10.31 7.60 -7.61
CA THR A 63 11.15 7.63 -8.80
C THR A 63 12.56 7.23 -8.42
N PRO A 64 13.35 6.62 -9.32
CA PRO A 64 14.75 6.33 -9.06
C PRO A 64 15.54 7.61 -8.79
N ILE A 65 16.57 7.47 -7.97
CA ILE A 65 17.52 8.56 -7.68
C ILE A 65 18.66 8.48 -8.67
N SER A 66 19.01 9.61 -9.30
CA SER A 66 20.21 9.72 -10.11
C SER A 66 21.47 9.72 -9.25
N ALA A 67 22.58 9.25 -9.82
CA ALA A 67 23.86 9.30 -9.13
C ALA A 67 24.21 10.74 -8.72
N GLY A 68 24.45 10.94 -7.43
CA GLY A 68 24.72 12.26 -6.86
C GLY A 68 23.54 12.97 -6.21
N ASP A 69 22.31 12.49 -6.39
CA ASP A 69 21.14 12.98 -5.66
C ASP A 69 21.10 12.34 -4.27
N ASP A 70 21.00 13.16 -3.24
CA ASP A 70 20.79 12.70 -1.88
C ASP A 70 19.35 12.99 -1.43
N ASN A 71 18.51 11.98 -1.51
CA ASN A 71 17.12 12.03 -1.06
C ASN A 71 16.88 11.21 0.24
N GLY A 72 17.91 11.01 1.04
CA GLY A 72 17.80 10.30 2.31
C GLY A 72 16.74 10.90 3.24
N TYR A 73 16.58 12.21 3.23
CA TYR A 73 15.55 12.92 3.99
C TYR A 73 14.12 12.58 3.54
N ALA A 74 13.87 12.54 2.23
CA ALA A 74 12.53 12.20 1.72
C ALA A 74 12.11 10.78 2.15
N ARG A 75 13.06 9.84 2.19
CA ARG A 75 12.81 8.48 2.69
C ARG A 75 12.53 8.47 4.19
N THR A 76 13.25 9.25 4.98
CA THR A 76 13.01 9.40 6.41
C THR A 76 11.64 10.01 6.67
N ASP A 77 11.28 11.09 5.96
CA ASP A 77 9.99 11.75 6.07
C ASP A 77 8.82 10.81 5.72
N TYR A 78 9.03 9.91 4.75
CA TYR A 78 8.05 8.88 4.40
C TYR A 78 7.77 7.93 5.57
N PHE A 79 8.81 7.35 6.19
CA PHE A 79 8.65 6.47 7.36
C PHE A 79 8.09 7.21 8.58
N ASP A 80 8.53 8.44 8.79
CA ASP A 80 7.97 9.34 9.81
C ASP A 80 6.48 9.58 9.61
N SER A 81 6.02 9.66 8.37
CA SER A 81 4.60 9.85 8.05
C SER A 81 3.77 8.63 8.46
N ILE A 82 4.30 7.42 8.31
CA ILE A 82 3.66 6.19 8.79
C ILE A 82 3.55 6.23 10.32
N ALA A 83 4.65 6.49 11.00
CA ALA A 83 4.70 6.55 12.46
C ALA A 83 3.76 7.62 13.04
N LYS A 84 3.68 8.79 12.41
CA LYS A 84 2.83 9.92 12.83
C LYS A 84 1.35 9.72 12.51
N ALA A 85 0.98 8.75 11.70
CA ALA A 85 -0.43 8.47 11.38
C ALA A 85 -1.23 8.10 12.63
N ASN A 86 -0.60 7.43 13.60
CA ASN A 86 -1.22 6.95 14.85
C ASN A 86 -2.53 6.19 14.60
N ALA A 87 -2.57 5.42 13.52
CA ALA A 87 -3.69 4.62 13.07
C ALA A 87 -3.17 3.55 12.09
N PRO A 88 -3.87 2.42 11.89
CA PRO A 88 -3.49 1.45 10.87
C PRO A 88 -3.49 2.12 9.49
N VAL A 89 -2.40 1.97 8.74
CA VAL A 89 -2.28 2.52 7.39
C VAL A 89 -2.03 1.42 6.36
N ILE A 90 -2.62 1.56 5.19
CA ILE A 90 -2.19 0.88 3.97
C ILE A 90 -1.36 1.88 3.19
N VAL A 91 -0.09 1.56 2.99
CA VAL A 91 0.78 2.41 2.17
C VAL A 91 0.44 2.20 0.70
N VAL A 92 0.18 3.29 0.00
CA VAL A 92 -0.14 3.30 -1.44
C VAL A 92 1.00 4.00 -2.17
N GLN A 93 1.73 3.23 -2.97
CA GLN A 93 2.93 3.70 -3.66
C GLN A 93 2.69 3.68 -5.17
N GLN A 94 3.03 4.76 -5.85
CA GLN A 94 2.97 4.87 -7.30
C GLN A 94 4.37 5.10 -7.88
N ASP A 95 4.76 4.26 -8.85
CA ASP A 95 5.96 4.45 -9.65
C ASP A 95 5.69 5.54 -10.70
N ILE A 96 6.40 6.66 -10.57
CA ILE A 96 6.35 7.78 -11.55
C ILE A 96 7.62 7.86 -12.39
N ASP A 97 8.42 6.79 -12.43
CA ASP A 97 9.59 6.71 -13.30
C ASP A 97 9.21 6.77 -14.80
N ASN A 98 10.15 7.14 -15.64
CA ASN A 98 9.96 7.18 -17.08
C ASN A 98 11.12 6.48 -17.84
N PRO A 99 10.88 5.31 -18.45
CA PRO A 99 9.62 4.54 -18.40
C PRO A 99 9.37 3.93 -17.02
N ALA A 100 8.10 3.80 -16.64
CA ALA A 100 7.69 3.18 -15.39
C ALA A 100 8.09 1.68 -15.33
N ASN A 101 8.14 1.13 -14.11
CA ASN A 101 8.39 -0.30 -13.84
C ASN A 101 9.79 -0.80 -14.23
N ARG A 102 10.81 0.07 -14.28
CA ARG A 102 12.19 -0.36 -14.54
C ARG A 102 12.82 -1.10 -13.37
N GLY A 103 12.46 -0.73 -12.14
CA GLY A 103 12.98 -1.30 -10.90
C GLY A 103 11.88 -1.58 -9.89
N ALA A 104 12.28 -2.09 -8.72
CA ALA A 104 11.38 -2.29 -7.60
C ALA A 104 11.38 -1.05 -6.71
N ILE A 105 10.19 -0.60 -6.29
CA ILE A 105 10.03 0.50 -5.35
C ILE A 105 9.83 0.03 -3.91
N ILE A 106 9.58 -1.27 -3.69
CA ILE A 106 9.49 -1.89 -2.38
C ILE A 106 10.29 -3.19 -2.34
N GLY A 107 11.00 -3.41 -1.24
CA GLY A 107 11.66 -4.66 -0.89
C GLY A 107 11.48 -4.97 0.59
N ASP A 108 12.10 -6.06 1.05
CA ASP A 108 11.95 -6.57 2.42
C ASP A 108 12.39 -5.56 3.49
N GLY A 109 13.51 -4.89 3.32
CA GLY A 109 14.00 -3.88 4.29
C GLY A 109 13.00 -2.75 4.52
N MET A 110 12.30 -2.30 3.46
CA MET A 110 11.22 -1.31 3.59
C MET A 110 10.00 -1.93 4.27
N ALA A 111 9.64 -3.14 3.90
CA ALA A 111 8.48 -3.84 4.46
C ALA A 111 8.59 -4.05 5.97
N PHE A 112 9.78 -4.45 6.47
CA PHE A 112 10.04 -4.56 7.90
C PHE A 112 9.87 -3.22 8.62
N GLN A 113 10.38 -2.13 8.03
CA GLN A 113 10.22 -0.79 8.61
C GLN A 113 8.75 -0.34 8.61
N MET A 114 8.04 -0.52 7.49
CA MET A 114 6.62 -0.17 7.38
C MET A 114 5.76 -0.93 8.39
N ALA A 115 5.93 -2.25 8.48
CA ALA A 115 5.20 -3.09 9.43
C ALA A 115 5.49 -2.69 10.89
N ALA A 116 6.76 -2.45 11.23
CA ALA A 116 7.16 -2.00 12.57
C ALA A 116 6.57 -0.62 12.93
N LEU A 117 6.27 0.23 11.96
CA LEU A 117 5.69 1.56 12.14
C LEU A 117 4.15 1.56 12.07
N GLY A 118 3.51 0.41 11.89
CA GLY A 118 2.06 0.28 11.94
C GLY A 118 1.36 0.19 10.58
N ALA A 119 2.11 -0.02 9.48
CA ALA A 119 1.48 -0.36 8.21
C ALA A 119 0.88 -1.76 8.27
N VAL A 120 -0.37 -1.89 7.82
CA VAL A 120 -1.14 -3.14 7.78
C VAL A 120 -1.24 -3.74 6.38
N GLY A 121 -0.66 -3.10 5.39
CA GLY A 121 -0.59 -3.57 4.00
C GLY A 121 0.10 -2.56 3.09
N ALA A 122 0.51 -3.03 1.91
CA ALA A 122 1.10 -2.22 0.85
C ALA A 122 0.41 -2.48 -0.49
N LEU A 123 -0.07 -1.42 -1.12
CA LEU A 123 -0.60 -1.41 -2.49
C LEU A 123 0.36 -0.61 -3.36
N VAL A 124 0.91 -1.25 -4.37
CA VAL A 124 2.04 -0.73 -5.15
C VAL A 124 1.70 -0.71 -6.64
N GLU A 125 1.42 0.46 -7.19
CA GLU A 125 1.45 0.64 -8.64
C GLU A 125 2.91 0.77 -9.08
N GLY A 126 3.55 -0.38 -9.23
CA GLY A 126 4.99 -0.54 -9.49
C GLY A 126 5.43 -1.97 -9.20
N ASN A 127 6.73 -2.18 -9.26
CA ASN A 127 7.30 -3.49 -8.98
C ASN A 127 7.73 -3.64 -7.52
N ALA A 128 7.63 -4.87 -7.02
CA ALA A 128 8.20 -5.32 -5.76
C ALA A 128 9.37 -6.30 -5.99
N ARG A 129 10.26 -6.42 -5.01
CA ARG A 129 11.28 -7.48 -4.93
C ARG A 129 11.26 -8.14 -3.57
N ASP A 130 12.07 -9.17 -3.39
CA ASP A 130 12.27 -9.85 -2.11
C ASP A 130 10.97 -10.33 -1.44
N ILE A 131 10.02 -10.84 -2.26
CA ILE A 131 8.69 -11.26 -1.80
C ILE A 131 8.72 -12.16 -0.55
N PRO A 132 9.62 -13.18 -0.47
CA PRO A 132 9.72 -14.00 0.74
C PRO A 132 10.10 -13.20 2.00
N GLY A 133 10.94 -12.17 1.87
CA GLY A 133 11.32 -11.29 2.98
C GLY A 133 10.17 -10.36 3.39
N ILE A 134 9.40 -9.84 2.42
CA ILE A 134 8.20 -9.04 2.70
C ILE A 134 7.16 -9.90 3.43
N GLN A 135 7.01 -11.17 3.05
CA GLN A 135 6.14 -12.11 3.75
C GLN A 135 6.60 -12.35 5.20
N GLN A 136 7.92 -12.46 5.43
CA GLN A 136 8.48 -12.57 6.79
C GLN A 136 8.24 -11.31 7.64
N ALA A 137 8.20 -10.13 7.02
CA ALA A 137 7.81 -8.90 7.69
C ALA A 137 6.34 -8.86 8.10
N GLY A 138 5.52 -9.80 7.61
CA GLY A 138 4.08 -9.86 7.90
C GLY A 138 3.28 -8.75 7.22
N LEU A 139 3.79 -8.18 6.11
CA LEU A 139 3.14 -7.10 5.38
C LEU A 139 2.40 -7.67 4.16
N PRO A 140 1.05 -7.66 4.13
CA PRO A 140 0.28 -7.96 2.94
C PRO A 140 0.68 -7.08 1.76
N LEU A 141 0.75 -7.65 0.55
CA LEU A 141 1.27 -6.95 -0.61
C LEU A 141 0.39 -7.17 -1.84
N TRP A 142 -0.02 -6.07 -2.44
CA TRP A 142 -0.58 -5.99 -3.79
C TRP A 142 0.34 -5.12 -4.65
N ALA A 143 0.70 -5.60 -5.84
CA ALA A 143 1.61 -4.88 -6.74
C ALA A 143 1.26 -5.13 -8.21
N THR A 144 1.78 -4.30 -9.12
CA THR A 144 1.59 -4.52 -10.56
C THR A 144 2.63 -5.46 -11.15
N GLY A 145 3.76 -5.67 -10.48
CA GLY A 145 4.80 -6.57 -10.95
C GLY A 145 5.84 -6.93 -9.90
N ARG A 146 6.79 -7.75 -10.31
CA ARG A 146 7.97 -8.09 -9.52
C ARG A 146 9.21 -8.15 -10.40
N VAL A 147 10.33 -7.64 -9.87
CA VAL A 147 11.64 -7.65 -10.53
C VAL A 147 12.74 -7.90 -9.50
N PRO A 148 13.91 -8.41 -9.88
CA PRO A 148 14.99 -8.70 -8.93
C PRO A 148 15.81 -7.46 -8.53
N GLY A 149 15.75 -6.39 -9.31
CA GLY A 149 16.61 -5.20 -9.18
C GLY A 149 15.88 -3.95 -8.69
N HIS A 150 16.70 -2.96 -8.33
CA HIS A 150 16.26 -1.60 -8.05
C HIS A 150 16.01 -0.84 -9.34
#